data_bce166742b22c2feb23f87895042037d
#
_entry.id   bce166742b22c2feb23f87895042037d
#
_cell.length_a   1.000
_cell.length_b   1.000
_cell.length_c   1.000
_cell.angle_alpha   90.00
_cell.angle_beta   90.00
_cell.angle_gamma   90.00
#
_symmetry.space_group_name_H-M   'P 1'
#
loop_
_entity.id
_entity.type
_entity.pdbx_description
1 polymer ?
#
loop_
_entity_poly.entity_id
_entity_poly.type
_entity_poly.pdbx_seq_one_letter_code
_entity_poly.pdbx_strand_id
1 'polypeptide(L)'
;MTRSGIFSRHRCGIVPPHILERLSRSADPQIAAAAREVLIDIDAGLLHRRGHARPAPGSARPRLGTGTLASGPVRLVSDAQSGTDLPGVRVRGEGDPDTGDIAVTEAYDGLGATWQLFAEAFARNSLDGRGLPLRATVH
;
A
#
# COMPACT_ATOMS: atom_id res chain seq x y z
N MET A 1 9.83 -17.86 33.43
CA MET A 1 8.65 -17.19 32.84
C MET A 1 9.12 -16.42 31.64
N THR A 2 9.09 -17.07 30.48
CA THR A 2 9.64 -16.55 29.21
C THR A 2 8.49 -16.00 28.39
N ARG A 3 8.43 -14.69 28.20
CA ARG A 3 7.46 -14.05 27.29
C ARG A 3 7.91 -14.31 25.86
N SER A 4 7.22 -15.22 25.18
CA SER A 4 7.27 -15.33 23.72
C SER A 4 6.67 -14.09 23.10
N GLY A 5 7.50 -13.25 22.50
CA GLY A 5 7.07 -12.15 21.65
C GLY A 5 6.46 -12.71 20.38
N ILE A 6 5.17 -12.49 20.19
CA ILE A 6 4.46 -12.80 18.95
C ILE A 6 4.85 -11.74 17.94
N PHE A 7 5.83 -12.04 17.11
CA PHE A 7 6.13 -11.23 15.92
C PHE A 7 5.02 -11.45 14.88
N SER A 8 4.05 -10.56 14.86
CA SER A 8 3.09 -10.47 13.77
C SER A 8 3.83 -9.99 12.51
N ARG A 9 4.24 -10.94 11.67
CA ARG A 9 4.82 -10.64 10.35
C ARG A 9 3.68 -10.40 9.39
N HIS A 10 3.30 -9.16 9.16
CA HIS A 10 2.45 -8.81 8.03
C HIS A 10 3.21 -9.08 6.72
N ARG A 11 3.10 -10.29 6.23
CA ARG A 11 3.62 -10.64 4.91
C ARG A 11 2.65 -10.11 3.87
N CYS A 12 3.07 -9.11 3.11
CA CYS A 12 2.42 -8.76 1.86
C CYS A 12 2.43 -10.00 0.97
N GLY A 13 1.27 -10.66 0.84
CA GLY A 13 1.19 -11.94 0.12
C GLY A 13 1.28 -11.71 -1.38
N ILE A 14 2.47 -11.95 -1.96
CA ILE A 14 2.68 -11.98 -3.41
C ILE A 14 2.00 -13.21 -4.04
N VAL A 15 1.65 -14.21 -3.24
CA VAL A 15 1.05 -15.46 -3.72
C VAL A 15 -0.47 -15.31 -3.80
N PRO A 16 -1.07 -15.52 -4.99
CA PRO A 16 -2.52 -15.44 -5.16
C PRO A 16 -3.29 -16.44 -4.27
N PRO A 17 -4.47 -16.10 -3.73
CA PRO A 17 -5.24 -16.94 -2.81
C PRO A 17 -5.50 -18.36 -3.33
N HIS A 18 -5.80 -18.54 -4.62
CA HIS A 18 -6.06 -19.86 -5.21
C HIS A 18 -4.82 -20.78 -5.21
N ILE A 19 -3.62 -20.20 -5.25
CA ILE A 19 -2.37 -20.96 -5.12
C ILE A 19 -2.18 -21.38 -3.67
N LEU A 20 -2.44 -20.50 -2.70
CA LEU A 20 -2.38 -20.81 -1.29
C LEU A 20 -3.39 -21.91 -0.91
N GLU A 21 -4.62 -21.88 -1.45
CA GLU A 21 -5.61 -22.93 -1.27
C GLU A 21 -5.11 -24.30 -1.78
N ARG A 22 -4.42 -24.33 -2.92
CA ARG A 22 -3.81 -25.56 -3.43
C ARG A 22 -2.67 -26.03 -2.54
N LEU A 23 -1.79 -25.14 -2.10
CA LEU A 23 -0.68 -25.45 -1.21
C LEU A 23 -1.14 -25.90 0.18
N SER A 24 -2.30 -25.43 0.66
CA SER A 24 -2.88 -25.86 1.95
C SER A 24 -3.30 -27.34 1.96
N ARG A 25 -3.41 -27.96 0.77
CA ARG A 25 -3.71 -29.37 0.55
C ARG A 25 -2.47 -30.18 0.15
N SER A 26 -1.26 -29.60 0.26
CA SER A 26 -0.01 -30.28 -0.03
C SER A 26 0.16 -31.54 0.83
N ALA A 27 0.81 -32.57 0.27
CA ALA A 27 1.21 -33.76 1.02
C ALA A 27 2.32 -33.44 2.05
N ASP A 28 3.06 -32.35 1.83
CA ASP A 28 4.04 -31.85 2.80
C ASP A 28 3.33 -31.04 3.90
N PRO A 29 3.39 -31.50 5.17
CA PRO A 29 2.70 -30.86 6.27
C PRO A 29 3.23 -29.45 6.58
N GLN A 30 4.50 -29.15 6.30
CA GLN A 30 5.08 -27.83 6.54
C GLN A 30 4.55 -26.81 5.53
N ILE A 31 4.51 -27.19 4.26
CA ILE A 31 3.96 -26.35 3.19
C ILE A 31 2.45 -26.11 3.44
N ALA A 32 1.72 -27.16 3.81
CA ALA A 32 0.30 -27.04 4.07
C ALA A 32 0.00 -26.12 5.27
N ALA A 33 0.78 -26.21 6.34
CA ALA A 33 0.63 -25.35 7.51
C ALA A 33 0.93 -23.89 7.20
N ALA A 34 2.04 -23.61 6.53
CA ALA A 34 2.44 -22.26 6.13
C ALA A 34 1.40 -21.59 5.21
N ALA A 35 0.84 -22.35 4.25
CA ALA A 35 -0.18 -21.82 3.36
C ALA A 35 -1.49 -21.48 4.09
N ARG A 36 -1.91 -22.27 5.08
CA ARG A 36 -3.09 -22.00 5.90
C ARG A 36 -2.92 -20.76 6.77
N GLU A 37 -1.74 -20.58 7.37
CA GLU A 37 -1.41 -19.40 8.16
C GLU A 37 -1.55 -18.12 7.34
N VAL A 38 -0.99 -18.11 6.13
CA VAL A 38 -1.10 -16.95 5.21
C VAL A 38 -2.54 -16.70 4.78
N LEU A 39 -3.35 -17.73 4.54
CA LEU A 39 -4.77 -17.58 4.21
C LEU A 39 -5.57 -16.93 5.35
N ILE A 40 -5.31 -17.31 6.59
CA ILE A 40 -5.95 -16.72 7.78
C ILE A 40 -5.58 -15.23 7.89
N ASP A 41 -4.33 -14.88 7.67
CA ASP A 41 -3.87 -13.49 7.72
C ASP A 41 -4.51 -12.63 6.63
N ILE A 42 -4.69 -13.20 5.42
CA ILE A 42 -5.37 -12.49 4.32
C ILE A 42 -6.84 -12.23 4.68
N ASP A 43 -7.55 -13.22 5.21
CA ASP A 43 -8.95 -13.08 5.62
C ASP A 43 -9.12 -12.06 6.75
N ALA A 44 -8.26 -12.10 7.74
CA ALA A 44 -8.24 -11.12 8.83
C ALA A 44 -7.98 -9.71 8.32
N GLY A 45 -7.03 -9.54 7.39
CA GLY A 45 -6.71 -8.26 6.75
C GLY A 45 -7.86 -7.72 5.90
N LEU A 46 -8.59 -8.59 5.18
CA LEU A 46 -9.76 -8.20 4.40
C LEU A 46 -10.94 -7.76 5.29
N LEU A 47 -11.16 -8.44 6.42
CA LEU A 47 -12.18 -8.07 7.39
C LEU A 47 -11.86 -6.71 8.04
N HIS A 48 -10.60 -6.46 8.35
CA HIS A 48 -10.15 -5.18 8.91
C HIS A 48 -10.37 -4.02 7.92
N ARG A 49 -10.06 -4.22 6.63
CA ARG A 49 -10.31 -3.22 5.58
C ARG A 49 -11.80 -2.97 5.34
N ARG A 50 -12.66 -3.98 5.49
CA ARG A 50 -14.13 -3.81 5.36
C ARG A 50 -14.74 -3.02 6.52
N GLY A 51 -14.12 -3.06 7.71
CA GLY A 51 -14.56 -2.27 8.86
C GLY A 51 -14.29 -0.76 8.73
N HIS A 52 -13.34 -0.34 7.88
CA HIS A 52 -12.92 1.06 7.76
C HIS A 52 -13.44 1.80 6.53
N ALA A 53 -14.17 1.17 5.63
CA ALA A 53 -14.56 1.81 4.38
C ALA A 53 -16.03 1.59 4.04
N ARG A 54 -16.94 2.16 4.84
CA ARG A 54 -18.28 2.47 4.35
C ARG A 54 -18.54 3.95 4.56
N PRO A 55 -18.41 4.79 3.50
CA PRO A 55 -18.95 6.14 3.56
C PRO A 55 -20.45 6.03 3.80
N ALA A 56 -20.96 6.82 4.75
CA ALA A 56 -22.39 6.89 5.03
C ALA A 56 -23.18 7.17 3.76
N PRO A 57 -24.36 6.54 3.57
CA PRO A 57 -25.24 6.87 2.45
C PRO A 57 -25.75 8.30 2.65
N GLY A 58 -25.25 9.22 1.84
CA GLY A 58 -25.59 10.64 1.92
C GLY A 58 -24.45 11.61 1.63
N SER A 59 -23.18 11.16 1.61
CA SER A 59 -22.10 12.01 1.12
C SER A 59 -22.25 12.13 -0.40
N ALA A 60 -22.71 13.29 -0.85
CA ALA A 60 -22.80 13.66 -2.25
C ALA A 60 -21.51 13.27 -2.96
N ARG A 61 -21.59 12.43 -4.00
CA ARG A 61 -20.49 12.20 -4.92
C ARG A 61 -20.08 13.58 -5.43
N PRO A 62 -18.87 14.07 -5.14
CA PRO A 62 -18.43 15.31 -5.73
C PRO A 62 -18.46 15.09 -7.24
N ARG A 63 -19.20 15.95 -7.95
CA ARG A 63 -19.21 15.97 -9.41
C ARG A 63 -17.77 16.08 -9.88
N LEU A 64 -17.42 15.33 -10.95
CA LEU A 64 -16.18 15.53 -11.70
C LEU A 64 -16.13 17.02 -12.08
N GLY A 65 -15.47 17.80 -11.23
CA GLY A 65 -15.00 19.09 -11.65
C GLY A 65 -13.90 18.82 -12.64
N THR A 66 -13.97 19.43 -13.82
CA THR A 66 -12.85 19.62 -14.72
C THR A 66 -11.82 20.47 -13.99
N GLY A 67 -11.19 19.88 -12.95
CA GLY A 67 -10.08 20.52 -12.24
C GLY A 67 -8.92 20.56 -13.20
N THR A 68 -8.53 21.77 -13.54
CA THR A 68 -7.31 22.09 -14.28
C THR A 68 -6.16 21.22 -13.79
N LEU A 69 -5.46 20.51 -14.68
CA LEU A 69 -4.25 19.72 -14.41
C LEU A 69 -3.07 20.56 -13.86
N ALA A 70 -3.34 21.67 -13.23
CA ALA A 70 -2.38 22.72 -12.87
C ALA A 70 -1.58 22.48 -11.59
N SER A 71 -1.85 21.43 -10.83
CA SER A 71 -1.02 21.05 -9.70
C SER A 71 -0.33 19.72 -10.01
N GLY A 72 1.01 19.74 -10.05
CA GLY A 72 1.84 18.54 -10.22
C GLY A 72 1.58 17.44 -9.19
N PRO A 73 2.35 16.37 -9.19
CA PRO A 73 2.22 15.29 -8.21
C PRO A 73 2.43 15.80 -6.78
N VAL A 74 1.73 15.22 -5.84
CA VAL A 74 2.02 15.35 -4.41
C VAL A 74 2.50 13.99 -3.94
N ARG A 75 3.81 13.86 -3.69
CA ARG A 75 4.47 12.61 -3.32
C ARG A 75 4.94 12.65 -1.88
N LEU A 76 4.78 11.54 -1.18
CA LEU A 76 5.22 11.37 0.20
C LEU A 76 5.86 9.99 0.35
N VAL A 77 7.10 9.95 0.82
CA VAL A 77 7.80 8.71 1.16
C VAL A 77 8.06 8.69 2.65
N SER A 78 7.75 7.59 3.28
CA SER A 78 7.99 7.31 4.69
C SER A 78 8.92 6.11 4.84
N ASP A 79 9.67 6.08 5.92
CA ASP A 79 10.54 4.98 6.31
C ASP A 79 9.93 4.28 7.53
N ALA A 80 9.62 2.99 7.40
CA ALA A 80 9.13 2.17 8.49
C ALA A 80 10.23 1.67 9.42
N GLN A 81 11.52 1.93 9.09
CA GLN A 81 12.68 1.55 9.91
C GLN A 81 12.67 0.05 10.25
N SER A 82 12.30 -0.79 9.29
CA SER A 82 12.11 -2.24 9.47
C SER A 82 11.04 -2.60 10.51
N GLY A 83 10.20 -1.64 10.89
CA GLY A 83 9.09 -1.82 11.80
C GLY A 83 7.80 -2.24 11.10
N THR A 84 6.77 -2.47 11.92
CA THR A 84 5.42 -2.83 11.44
C THR A 84 4.42 -1.69 11.55
N ASP A 85 4.82 -0.57 12.15
CA ASP A 85 3.98 0.60 12.34
C ASP A 85 4.01 1.49 11.10
N LEU A 86 2.97 1.36 10.28
CA LEU A 86 2.85 2.10 9.03
C LEU A 86 2.06 3.40 9.22
N PRO A 87 2.42 4.45 8.48
CA PRO A 87 3.40 4.53 7.37
C PRO A 87 4.85 4.72 7.81
N GLY A 88 5.18 4.79 9.08
CA GLY A 88 6.50 5.13 9.58
C GLY A 88 6.79 6.63 9.58
N VAL A 89 8.06 6.99 9.62
CA VAL A 89 8.53 8.39 9.67
C VAL A 89 8.62 8.97 8.27
N ARG A 90 8.03 10.15 8.03
CA ARG A 90 8.18 10.84 6.74
C ARG A 90 9.64 11.20 6.51
N VAL A 91 10.20 10.80 5.37
CA VAL A 91 11.60 11.07 5.00
C VAL A 91 11.72 11.95 3.76
N ARG A 92 10.75 11.92 2.83
CA ARG A 92 10.76 12.78 1.64
C ARG A 92 9.36 13.15 1.22
N GLY A 93 9.13 14.39 0.84
CA GLY A 93 7.88 14.88 0.25
C GLY A 93 8.14 15.67 -1.03
N GLU A 94 7.07 16.20 -1.61
CA GLU A 94 7.19 17.03 -2.82
C GLU A 94 8.02 18.27 -2.55
N GLY A 95 9.04 18.49 -3.40
CA GLY A 95 9.98 19.61 -3.27
C GLY A 95 11.12 19.41 -2.27
N ASP A 96 11.10 18.34 -1.49
CA ASP A 96 12.20 18.03 -0.57
C ASP A 96 13.44 17.54 -1.36
N PRO A 97 14.67 17.84 -0.90
CA PRO A 97 15.89 17.36 -1.54
C PRO A 97 16.00 15.84 -1.45
N ASP A 98 16.90 15.28 -2.25
CA ASP A 98 17.25 13.87 -2.18
C ASP A 98 17.88 13.55 -0.81
N THR A 99 17.48 12.41 -0.25
CA THR A 99 17.99 11.93 1.04
C THR A 99 19.30 11.15 0.93
N GLY A 100 19.70 10.79 -0.30
CA GLY A 100 20.83 9.90 -0.55
C GLY A 100 20.50 8.41 -0.35
N ASP A 101 19.29 8.08 0.10
CA ASP A 101 18.82 6.70 0.22
C ASP A 101 18.22 6.25 -1.12
N ILE A 102 18.73 5.14 -1.64
CA ILE A 102 18.34 4.59 -2.94
C ILE A 102 16.87 4.18 -2.93
N ALA A 103 16.40 3.49 -1.89
CA ALA A 103 15.02 3.01 -1.80
C ALA A 103 14.03 4.17 -1.71
N VAL A 104 14.37 5.23 -0.97
CA VAL A 104 13.57 6.46 -0.90
C VAL A 104 13.51 7.13 -2.26
N THR A 105 14.63 7.21 -2.98
CA THR A 105 14.72 7.84 -4.30
C THR A 105 13.90 7.06 -5.34
N GLU A 106 14.07 5.74 -5.41
CA GLU A 106 13.32 4.88 -6.33
C GLU A 106 11.81 4.95 -6.06
N ALA A 107 11.41 4.91 -4.78
CA ALA A 107 10.01 5.03 -4.40
C ALA A 107 9.44 6.40 -4.83
N TYR A 108 10.17 7.49 -4.59
CA TYR A 108 9.76 8.83 -4.96
C TYR A 108 9.61 9.01 -6.47
N ASP A 109 10.55 8.49 -7.26
CA ASP A 109 10.52 8.53 -8.72
C ASP A 109 9.41 7.63 -9.28
N GLY A 110 9.20 6.45 -8.71
CA GLY A 110 8.11 5.55 -9.07
C GLY A 110 6.72 6.18 -8.85
N LEU A 111 6.52 6.92 -7.74
CA LEU A 111 5.29 7.69 -7.53
C LEU A 111 5.12 8.78 -8.58
N GLY A 112 6.22 9.44 -8.98
CA GLY A 112 6.21 10.45 -10.05
C GLY A 112 5.80 9.86 -11.40
N ALA A 113 6.41 8.75 -11.80
CA ALA A 113 6.09 8.02 -13.03
C ALA A 113 4.62 7.53 -13.02
N THR A 114 4.12 7.09 -11.88
CA THR A 114 2.72 6.69 -11.72
C THR A 114 1.80 7.88 -11.97
N TRP A 115 2.05 9.03 -11.35
CA TRP A 115 1.25 10.23 -11.58
C TRP A 115 1.26 10.64 -13.05
N GLN A 116 2.44 10.65 -13.68
CA GLN A 116 2.62 11.01 -15.08
C GLN A 116 1.83 10.06 -16.01
N LEU A 117 1.87 8.75 -15.77
CA LEU A 117 1.08 7.79 -16.52
C LEU A 117 -0.41 8.12 -16.47
N PHE A 118 -0.95 8.44 -15.28
CA PHE A 118 -2.37 8.78 -15.14
C PHE A 118 -2.71 10.12 -15.79
N ALA A 119 -1.81 11.09 -15.76
CA ALA A 119 -1.99 12.38 -16.42
C ALA A 119 -1.98 12.25 -17.96
N GLU A 120 -0.99 11.53 -18.51
CA GLU A 120 -0.79 11.44 -19.96
C GLU A 120 -1.75 10.45 -20.62
N ALA A 121 -1.91 9.24 -20.05
CA ALA A 121 -2.71 8.19 -20.67
C ALA A 121 -4.22 8.35 -20.43
N PHE A 122 -4.60 8.94 -19.30
CA PHE A 122 -6.00 9.01 -18.87
C PHE A 122 -6.51 10.43 -18.63
N ALA A 123 -5.69 11.46 -18.87
CA ALA A 123 -6.02 12.87 -18.58
C ALA A 123 -6.54 13.08 -17.13
N ARG A 124 -5.96 12.35 -16.17
CA ARG A 124 -6.38 12.36 -14.76
C ARG A 124 -5.30 13.00 -13.88
N ASN A 125 -5.74 13.87 -12.99
CA ASN A 125 -4.88 14.38 -11.92
C ASN A 125 -4.78 13.33 -10.80
N SER A 126 -3.68 12.56 -10.78
CA SER A 126 -3.46 11.44 -9.86
C SER A 126 -4.44 10.27 -10.07
N LEU A 127 -4.42 9.28 -9.17
CA LEU A 127 -5.20 8.04 -9.25
C LEU A 127 -6.71 8.28 -9.21
N ASP A 128 -7.16 9.25 -8.44
CA ASP A 128 -8.58 9.57 -8.24
C ASP A 128 -9.12 10.64 -9.19
N GLY A 129 -8.26 11.27 -9.99
CA GLY A 129 -8.61 12.41 -10.85
C GLY A 129 -8.75 13.74 -10.12
N ARG A 130 -8.41 13.81 -8.82
CA ARG A 130 -8.59 14.99 -7.96
C ARG A 130 -7.31 15.46 -7.29
N GLY A 131 -6.17 14.82 -7.62
CA GLY A 131 -4.88 15.16 -7.02
C GLY A 131 -4.60 14.43 -5.71
N LEU A 132 -5.09 13.18 -5.56
CA LEU A 132 -4.77 12.35 -4.40
C LEU A 132 -3.26 12.28 -4.17
N PRO A 133 -2.77 12.62 -2.95
CA PRO A 133 -1.37 12.44 -2.63
C PRO A 133 -0.93 10.98 -2.75
N LEU A 134 0.15 10.74 -3.50
CA LEU A 134 0.74 9.42 -3.66
C LEU A 134 1.70 9.15 -2.51
N ARG A 135 1.54 8.01 -1.86
CA ARG A 135 2.32 7.66 -0.68
C ARG A 135 3.01 6.31 -0.87
N ALA A 136 4.27 6.25 -0.46
CA ALA A 136 5.05 5.01 -0.38
C ALA A 136 5.67 4.89 1.00
N THR A 137 5.91 3.66 1.42
CA THR A 137 6.70 3.34 2.60
C THR A 137 7.83 2.40 2.17
N VAL A 138 9.04 2.68 2.64
CA VAL A 138 10.27 1.90 2.43
C VAL A 138 10.75 1.32 3.76
N HIS A 139 11.62 0.30 3.70
CA HIS A 139 12.24 -0.43 4.83
C HIS A 139 11.23 -1.05 5.79
#